data_e10e81cc0a620b55b489aa6470719765
#
_entry.id   e10e81cc0a620b55b489aa6470719765
#
_cell.length_a   1.000
_cell.length_b   1.000
_cell.length_c   1.000
_cell.angle_alpha   90.00
_cell.angle_beta   90.00
_cell.angle_gamma   90.00
#
_symmetry.space_group_name_H-M   'P 1'
#
loop_
_entity.id
_entity.type
_entity.pdbx_description
1 polymer ?
#
loop_
_entity_poly.entity_id
_entity_poly.type
_entity_poly.pdbx_seq_one_letter_code
_entity_poly.pdbx_strand_id
1 'polypeptide(L)'
;MAAFQPGLVHLPVTPFTPDRRVDFDRLGKLIDFHIHHGADALALPTHAGESVSLADGEKRTVIEFAVKHIAGRKPLIAHVSDAGTAIAAALARHAEAAGAAAILTTTPYYWTPPPEMILEHFAQIGAAVRLPFLVHNAPEDMAGSKVSAELMLKLIARLDNFAGLVDSSLDWQFMIDLIMEARHARPGFLLISGTELMVSAAAIGATAMLAPLAGIAPNLLRRMFDLCRQDKLFEARAAQEDIASLRQLLKAGGVASLKAALAARGRDCGIPRPPLQALDTAAAAALTRELDAMAALRDEPRGW
;
A
#
# COMPACT_ATOMS: atom_id res chain seq x y z
N MET A 1 0.83 18.79 -16.71
CA MET A 1 1.57 17.62 -16.18
C MET A 1 0.81 16.37 -16.63
N ALA A 2 1.52 15.29 -17.02
CA ALA A 2 0.86 14.01 -17.25
C ALA A 2 0.12 13.60 -15.97
N ALA A 3 -1.10 13.05 -16.10
CA ALA A 3 -1.87 12.61 -14.94
C ALA A 3 -1.08 11.52 -14.18
N PHE A 4 -0.99 11.63 -12.86
CA PHE A 4 -0.38 10.60 -12.01
C PHE A 4 -1.14 9.29 -12.16
N GLN A 5 -0.47 8.22 -12.56
CA GLN A 5 -1.04 6.89 -12.81
C GLN A 5 -0.17 5.84 -12.10
N PRO A 6 -0.53 5.46 -10.87
CA PRO A 6 0.32 4.59 -10.06
C PRO A 6 0.38 3.13 -10.52
N GLY A 7 -0.66 2.64 -11.23
CA GLY A 7 -0.68 1.26 -11.73
C GLY A 7 -0.66 0.20 -10.64
N LEU A 8 0.18 -0.83 -10.82
CA LEU A 8 0.44 -1.86 -9.81
C LEU A 8 1.48 -1.34 -8.82
N VAL A 9 1.02 -0.98 -7.62
CA VAL A 9 1.85 -0.40 -6.56
C VAL A 9 2.32 -1.51 -5.62
N HIS A 10 3.61 -1.78 -5.58
CA HIS A 10 4.18 -2.73 -4.64
C HIS A 10 4.46 -2.07 -3.29
N LEU A 11 4.23 -2.81 -2.20
CA LEU A 11 4.40 -2.36 -0.83
C LEU A 11 5.53 -3.13 -0.14
N PRO A 12 6.78 -2.66 -0.22
CA PRO A 12 7.89 -3.30 0.50
C PRO A 12 7.64 -3.30 2.01
N VAL A 13 7.94 -4.41 2.68
CA VAL A 13 8.07 -4.42 4.15
C VAL A 13 9.29 -3.60 4.56
N THR A 14 9.35 -3.15 5.81
CA THR A 14 10.58 -2.57 6.36
C THR A 14 11.44 -3.69 6.96
N PRO A 15 12.61 -4.00 6.39
CA PRO A 15 13.53 -4.96 6.97
C PRO A 15 14.16 -4.42 8.26
N PHE A 16 14.35 -5.31 9.23
CA PHE A 16 15.03 -4.97 10.48
C PHE A 16 16.24 -5.89 10.73
N THR A 17 17.27 -5.28 11.30
CA THR A 17 18.44 -5.99 11.84
C THR A 17 18.06 -6.79 13.09
N PRO A 18 18.93 -7.71 13.59
CA PRO A 18 18.66 -8.43 14.83
C PRO A 18 18.47 -7.52 16.06
N ASP A 19 19.11 -6.36 16.09
CA ASP A 19 18.94 -5.31 17.12
C ASP A 19 17.79 -4.35 16.81
N ARG A 20 16.91 -4.72 15.84
CA ARG A 20 15.67 -4.02 15.47
C ARG A 20 15.84 -2.62 14.91
N ARG A 21 17.00 -2.27 14.39
CA ARG A 21 17.16 -1.07 13.55
C ARG A 21 16.70 -1.34 12.14
N VAL A 22 16.35 -0.30 11.40
CA VAL A 22 16.05 -0.44 9.96
C VAL A 22 17.28 -0.95 9.23
N ASP A 23 17.13 -2.03 8.47
CA ASP A 23 18.19 -2.63 7.64
C ASP A 23 18.10 -2.05 6.22
N PHE A 24 18.84 -1.00 5.98
CA PHE A 24 18.85 -0.30 4.70
C PHE A 24 19.46 -1.12 3.55
N ASP A 25 20.40 -2.03 3.84
CA ASP A 25 20.98 -2.90 2.82
C ASP A 25 19.93 -3.87 2.29
N ARG A 26 19.17 -4.51 3.19
CA ARG A 26 18.06 -5.37 2.81
C ARG A 26 16.90 -4.59 2.19
N LEU A 27 16.63 -3.38 2.66
CA LEU A 27 15.61 -2.52 2.08
C LEU A 27 15.95 -2.16 0.63
N GLY A 28 17.20 -1.84 0.35
CA GLY A 28 17.68 -1.59 -1.03
C GLY A 28 17.46 -2.79 -1.94
N LYS A 29 17.87 -4.00 -1.51
CA LYS A 29 17.65 -5.24 -2.25
C LYS A 29 16.17 -5.51 -2.49
N LEU A 30 15.33 -5.26 -1.50
CA LEU A 30 13.89 -5.46 -1.61
C LEU A 30 13.26 -4.47 -2.61
N ILE A 31 13.67 -3.20 -2.58
CA ILE A 31 13.25 -2.19 -3.56
C ILE A 31 13.66 -2.63 -4.97
N ASP A 32 14.91 -3.08 -5.16
CA ASP A 32 15.39 -3.56 -6.47
C ASP A 32 14.61 -4.78 -6.94
N PHE A 33 14.31 -5.73 -6.04
CA PHE A 33 13.45 -6.87 -6.33
C PHE A 33 12.08 -6.43 -6.85
N HIS A 34 11.41 -5.51 -6.17
CA HIS A 34 10.10 -5.03 -6.58
C HIS A 34 10.13 -4.31 -7.93
N ILE A 35 11.16 -3.50 -8.18
CA ILE A 35 11.34 -2.79 -9.46
C ILE A 35 11.56 -3.80 -10.60
N HIS A 36 12.41 -4.80 -10.38
CA HIS A 36 12.71 -5.83 -11.36
C HIS A 36 11.50 -6.69 -11.70
N HIS A 37 10.66 -6.96 -10.69
CA HIS A 37 9.50 -7.82 -10.82
C HIS A 37 8.18 -7.05 -11.02
N GLY A 38 8.23 -5.96 -11.78
CA GLY A 38 7.04 -5.39 -12.41
C GLY A 38 6.25 -4.39 -11.58
N ALA A 39 6.82 -3.79 -10.53
CA ALA A 39 6.19 -2.65 -9.90
C ALA A 39 6.05 -1.48 -10.89
N ASP A 40 4.86 -0.87 -10.97
CA ASP A 40 4.67 0.40 -11.67
C ASP A 40 5.02 1.58 -10.75
N ALA A 41 4.77 1.42 -9.45
CA ALA A 41 5.15 2.34 -8.39
C ALA A 41 5.48 1.56 -7.11
N LEU A 42 6.13 2.23 -6.16
CA LEU A 42 6.33 1.72 -4.80
C LEU A 42 5.62 2.63 -3.80
N ALA A 43 5.10 2.05 -2.71
CA ALA A 43 4.57 2.83 -1.58
C ALA A 43 5.21 2.38 -0.28
N LEU A 44 5.85 3.31 0.46
CA LEU A 44 6.47 3.03 1.76
C LEU A 44 6.65 4.31 2.62
N PRO A 45 6.86 4.14 3.94
CA PRO A 45 6.55 2.96 4.73
C PRO A 45 5.04 2.83 4.97
N THR A 46 4.41 1.76 4.50
CA THR A 46 2.96 1.53 4.70
C THR A 46 2.70 0.67 5.93
N HIS A 47 1.45 0.22 6.13
CA HIS A 47 1.11 -0.75 7.19
C HIS A 47 1.95 -2.04 7.04
N ALA A 48 2.09 -2.57 5.82
CA ALA A 48 2.95 -3.73 5.54
C ALA A 48 4.42 -3.48 5.93
N GLY A 49 4.87 -2.23 5.90
CA GLY A 49 6.19 -1.77 6.35
C GLY A 49 6.25 -1.35 7.82
N GLU A 50 5.25 -1.71 8.64
CA GLU A 50 5.21 -1.41 10.07
C GLU A 50 5.33 0.09 10.38
N SER A 51 4.67 0.95 9.59
CA SER A 51 4.79 2.41 9.70
C SER A 51 4.51 2.96 11.10
N VAL A 52 3.59 2.32 11.85
CA VAL A 52 3.24 2.73 13.23
C VAL A 52 4.33 2.35 14.26
N SER A 53 5.24 1.43 13.91
CA SER A 53 6.36 1.00 14.76
C SER A 53 7.67 1.75 14.42
N LEU A 54 7.63 2.67 13.47
CA LEU A 54 8.76 3.52 13.10
C LEU A 54 8.66 4.88 13.82
N ALA A 55 9.76 5.30 14.42
CA ALA A 55 9.87 6.67 14.93
C ALA A 55 9.85 7.69 13.78
N ASP A 56 9.48 8.95 14.05
CA ASP A 56 9.41 9.99 13.02
C ASP A 56 10.71 10.16 12.23
N GLY A 57 11.85 10.12 12.90
CA GLY A 57 13.16 10.17 12.24
C GLY A 57 13.39 8.98 11.31
N GLU A 58 12.94 7.78 11.70
CA GLU A 58 13.06 6.58 10.86
C GLU A 58 12.15 6.64 9.63
N LYS A 59 10.89 7.12 9.78
CA LYS A 59 9.98 7.33 8.63
C LYS A 59 10.63 8.24 7.59
N ARG A 60 11.22 9.37 8.04
CA ARG A 60 11.93 10.33 7.18
C ARG A 60 13.11 9.68 6.46
N THR A 61 13.97 9.01 7.21
CA THR A 61 15.17 8.35 6.66
C THR A 61 14.79 7.23 5.67
N VAL A 62 13.72 6.47 5.94
CA VAL A 62 13.21 5.44 5.00
C VAL A 62 12.73 6.06 3.70
N ILE A 63 12.01 7.19 3.74
CA ILE A 63 11.55 7.91 2.55
C ILE A 63 12.74 8.45 1.75
N GLU A 64 13.68 9.13 2.41
CA GLU A 64 14.91 9.65 1.77
C GLU A 64 15.72 8.56 1.10
N PHE A 65 15.99 7.47 1.85
CA PHE A 65 16.71 6.32 1.33
C PHE A 65 16.00 5.73 0.11
N ALA A 66 14.69 5.53 0.19
CA ALA A 66 13.92 4.93 -0.91
C ALA A 66 13.95 5.82 -2.16
N VAL A 67 13.72 7.13 -2.04
CA VAL A 67 13.82 8.07 -3.18
C VAL A 67 15.21 7.99 -3.82
N LYS A 68 16.25 8.09 -2.99
CA LYS A 68 17.64 8.03 -3.46
C LYS A 68 17.98 6.69 -4.12
N HIS A 69 17.56 5.58 -3.52
CA HIS A 69 17.86 4.23 -4.04
C HIS A 69 17.08 3.92 -5.31
N ILE A 70 15.81 4.30 -5.39
CA ILE A 70 14.98 4.16 -6.60
C ILE A 70 15.56 4.97 -7.76
N ALA A 71 16.14 6.15 -7.49
CA ALA A 71 16.83 7.00 -8.46
C ALA A 71 16.01 7.25 -9.75
N GLY A 72 14.72 7.53 -9.60
CA GLY A 72 13.81 7.83 -10.72
C GLY A 72 13.36 6.62 -11.56
N ARG A 73 13.82 5.40 -11.24
CA ARG A 73 13.41 4.18 -11.98
C ARG A 73 11.91 3.90 -11.90
N LYS A 74 11.29 4.24 -10.79
CA LYS A 74 9.84 4.14 -10.54
C LYS A 74 9.39 5.26 -9.62
N PRO A 75 8.13 5.71 -9.68
CA PRO A 75 7.61 6.68 -8.73
C PRO A 75 7.50 6.09 -7.32
N LEU A 76 7.83 6.90 -6.31
CA LEU A 76 7.59 6.58 -4.90
C LEU A 76 6.35 7.33 -4.40
N ILE A 77 5.40 6.61 -3.83
CA ILE A 77 4.29 7.13 -3.03
C ILE A 77 4.73 7.10 -1.57
N ALA A 78 4.93 8.25 -0.95
CA ALA A 78 5.30 8.30 0.46
C ALA A 78 4.06 8.19 1.34
N HIS A 79 4.03 7.22 2.25
CA HIS A 79 2.97 7.09 3.24
C HIS A 79 3.29 8.02 4.42
N VAL A 80 2.43 9.04 4.62
CA VAL A 80 2.67 10.13 5.57
C VAL A 80 1.66 10.18 6.71
N SER A 81 0.97 9.05 6.98
CA SER A 81 -0.06 8.97 8.02
C SER A 81 0.50 9.19 9.42
N ASP A 82 -0.20 9.99 10.18
CA ASP A 82 -0.03 10.14 11.62
C ASP A 82 -1.38 10.52 12.24
N ALA A 83 -1.57 10.25 13.54
CA ALA A 83 -2.76 10.67 14.27
C ALA A 83 -2.80 12.20 14.45
N GLY A 84 -1.65 12.86 14.50
CA GLY A 84 -1.49 14.31 14.61
C GLY A 84 -1.38 14.99 13.26
N THR A 85 -2.33 15.86 12.91
CA THR A 85 -2.37 16.58 11.63
C THR A 85 -1.07 17.30 11.31
N ALA A 86 -0.50 18.04 12.29
CA ALA A 86 0.74 18.79 12.10
C ALA A 86 1.94 17.88 11.81
N ILE A 87 1.98 16.67 12.42
CA ILE A 87 3.04 15.68 12.23
C ILE A 87 2.93 15.10 10.81
N ALA A 88 1.73 14.68 10.40
CA ALA A 88 1.48 14.17 9.05
C ALA A 88 1.80 15.22 7.97
N ALA A 89 1.39 16.47 8.15
CA ALA A 89 1.70 17.58 7.24
C ALA A 89 3.22 17.87 7.17
N ALA A 90 3.93 17.78 8.29
CA ALA A 90 5.39 17.93 8.32
C ALA A 90 6.10 16.78 7.58
N LEU A 91 5.60 15.56 7.71
CA LEU A 91 6.13 14.39 6.99
C LEU A 91 5.81 14.50 5.48
N ALA A 92 4.63 15.02 5.11
CA ALA A 92 4.28 15.28 3.71
C ALA A 92 5.24 16.27 3.05
N ARG A 93 5.52 17.42 3.71
CA ARG A 93 6.53 18.38 3.22
C ARG A 93 7.92 17.77 3.10
N HIS A 94 8.29 16.92 4.05
CA HIS A 94 9.57 16.21 4.00
C HIS A 94 9.62 15.25 2.80
N ALA A 95 8.55 14.48 2.54
CA ALA A 95 8.45 13.58 1.41
C ALA A 95 8.56 14.32 0.06
N GLU A 96 7.91 15.48 -0.06
CA GLU A 96 8.03 16.35 -1.24
C GLU A 96 9.46 16.84 -1.44
N ALA A 97 10.09 17.35 -0.38
CA ALA A 97 11.47 17.82 -0.43
C ALA A 97 12.47 16.71 -0.76
N ALA A 98 12.20 15.48 -0.29
CA ALA A 98 13.00 14.30 -0.62
C ALA A 98 12.84 13.84 -2.08
N GLY A 99 11.76 14.23 -2.78
CA GLY A 99 11.51 13.87 -4.18
C GLY A 99 10.52 12.71 -4.38
N ALA A 100 9.62 12.47 -3.42
CA ALA A 100 8.50 11.56 -3.62
C ALA A 100 7.61 12.03 -4.78
N ALA A 101 6.94 11.10 -5.46
CA ALA A 101 6.06 11.38 -6.60
C ALA A 101 4.61 11.65 -6.18
N ALA A 102 4.19 11.17 -5.02
CA ALA A 102 2.87 11.36 -4.43
C ALA A 102 2.94 11.12 -2.92
N ILE A 103 1.89 11.55 -2.20
CA ILE A 103 1.69 11.19 -0.80
C ILE A 103 0.40 10.40 -0.61
N LEU A 104 0.42 9.52 0.39
CA LEU A 104 -0.70 8.69 0.82
C LEU A 104 -0.91 8.86 2.32
N THR A 105 -2.14 9.11 2.76
CA THR A 105 -2.49 9.16 4.18
C THR A 105 -3.80 8.46 4.49
N THR A 106 -3.90 7.91 5.70
CA THR A 106 -5.13 7.31 6.25
C THR A 106 -5.89 8.32 7.10
N THR A 107 -7.10 7.97 7.52
CA THR A 107 -7.77 8.67 8.62
C THR A 107 -6.90 8.69 9.87
N PRO A 108 -7.03 9.68 10.76
CA PRO A 108 -6.41 9.62 12.08
C PRO A 108 -6.77 8.33 12.81
N TYR A 109 -5.82 7.72 13.47
CA TYR A 109 -5.98 6.46 14.21
C TYR A 109 -5.85 6.69 15.71
N TYR A 110 -6.14 5.69 16.53
CA TYR A 110 -6.25 5.69 18.00
C TYR A 110 -7.64 6.06 18.51
N TRP A 111 -8.36 6.97 17.87
CA TRP A 111 -9.73 7.35 18.18
C TRP A 111 -10.49 7.63 16.88
N THR A 112 -11.82 7.69 16.95
CA THR A 112 -12.68 7.94 15.77
C THR A 112 -13.15 9.38 15.78
N PRO A 113 -12.49 10.29 15.05
CA PRO A 113 -12.89 11.70 14.98
C PRO A 113 -14.19 11.87 14.16
N PRO A 114 -14.98 12.93 14.45
CA PRO A 114 -16.10 13.32 13.59
C PRO A 114 -15.66 13.62 12.15
N PRO A 115 -16.59 13.48 11.16
CA PRO A 115 -16.27 13.69 9.74
C PRO A 115 -15.62 15.02 9.41
N GLU A 116 -16.04 16.10 10.07
CA GLU A 116 -15.49 17.45 9.86
C GLU A 116 -14.02 17.55 10.29
N MET A 117 -13.63 16.85 11.37
CA MET A 117 -12.24 16.79 11.80
C MET A 117 -11.39 15.94 10.85
N ILE A 118 -11.95 14.86 10.30
CA ILE A 118 -11.27 14.05 9.27
C ILE A 118 -11.07 14.88 8.00
N LEU A 119 -12.08 15.64 7.57
CA LEU A 119 -11.97 16.54 6.42
C LEU A 119 -10.86 17.57 6.62
N GLU A 120 -10.83 18.21 7.79
CA GLU A 120 -9.83 19.22 8.09
C GLU A 120 -8.41 18.63 8.18
N HIS A 121 -8.28 17.43 8.76
CA HIS A 121 -7.03 16.68 8.79
C HIS A 121 -6.46 16.46 7.38
N PHE A 122 -7.27 15.91 6.47
CA PHE A 122 -6.85 15.68 5.08
C PHE A 122 -6.59 16.99 4.34
N ALA A 123 -7.42 18.00 4.55
CA ALA A 123 -7.27 19.28 3.88
C ALA A 123 -5.94 19.97 4.25
N GLN A 124 -5.55 19.95 5.52
CA GLN A 124 -4.27 20.53 5.98
C GLN A 124 -3.07 19.75 5.46
N ILE A 125 -3.15 18.41 5.41
CA ILE A 125 -2.07 17.59 4.87
C ILE A 125 -1.92 17.81 3.36
N GLY A 126 -3.02 17.76 2.61
CA GLY A 126 -2.98 17.96 1.16
C GLY A 126 -2.53 19.36 0.77
N ALA A 127 -2.98 20.40 1.50
CA ALA A 127 -2.54 21.78 1.27
C ALA A 127 -1.07 22.05 1.64
N ALA A 128 -0.43 21.17 2.40
CA ALA A 128 0.97 21.31 2.80
C ALA A 128 1.96 21.05 1.67
N VAL A 129 1.54 20.45 0.55
CA VAL A 129 2.36 20.02 -0.58
C VAL A 129 1.66 20.25 -1.93
N ARG A 130 2.43 20.17 -3.02
CA ARG A 130 1.90 20.20 -4.40
C ARG A 130 1.78 18.81 -5.03
N LEU A 131 2.33 17.80 -4.38
CA LEU A 131 2.29 16.42 -4.86
C LEU A 131 0.85 15.91 -4.99
N PRO A 132 0.57 14.99 -5.93
CA PRO A 132 -0.64 14.20 -5.93
C PRO A 132 -0.89 13.62 -4.55
N PHE A 133 -2.08 13.88 -4.02
CA PHE A 133 -2.50 13.45 -2.69
C PHE A 133 -3.51 12.32 -2.81
N LEU A 134 -3.25 11.21 -2.12
CA LEU A 134 -4.12 10.05 -2.04
C LEU A 134 -4.60 9.85 -0.60
N VAL A 135 -5.89 9.58 -0.45
CA VAL A 135 -6.47 9.14 0.84
C VAL A 135 -6.62 7.63 0.82
N HIS A 136 -6.25 6.96 1.90
CA HIS A 136 -6.44 5.53 2.10
C HIS A 136 -7.57 5.28 3.10
N ASN A 137 -8.68 4.75 2.62
CA ASN A 137 -9.79 4.27 3.45
C ASN A 137 -9.56 2.81 3.83
N ALA A 138 -9.10 2.58 5.06
CA ALA A 138 -8.77 1.26 5.60
C ALA A 138 -9.41 1.07 6.99
N PRO A 139 -10.75 1.01 7.10
CA PRO A 139 -11.43 1.07 8.39
C PRO A 139 -11.09 -0.09 9.33
N GLU A 140 -10.81 -1.29 8.80
CA GLU A 140 -10.41 -2.43 9.64
C GLU A 140 -9.06 -2.20 10.33
N ASP A 141 -8.13 -1.50 9.66
CA ASP A 141 -6.80 -1.20 10.19
C ASP A 141 -6.78 0.10 11.01
N MET A 142 -7.80 0.97 10.87
CA MET A 142 -7.84 2.33 11.42
C MET A 142 -8.96 2.53 12.45
N ALA A 143 -9.12 1.59 13.36
CA ALA A 143 -10.09 1.66 14.47
C ALA A 143 -11.55 1.95 14.02
N GLY A 144 -11.93 1.52 12.82
CA GLY A 144 -13.27 1.70 12.27
C GLY A 144 -13.56 3.07 11.66
N SER A 145 -12.61 3.99 11.66
CA SER A 145 -12.79 5.29 10.99
C SER A 145 -12.96 5.12 9.49
N LYS A 146 -14.11 5.54 8.95
CA LYS A 146 -14.44 5.48 7.53
C LYS A 146 -14.51 6.87 6.94
N VAL A 147 -14.19 6.98 5.64
CA VAL A 147 -14.54 8.16 4.85
C VAL A 147 -15.90 7.96 4.19
N SER A 148 -16.64 9.04 4.00
CA SER A 148 -17.89 9.04 3.23
C SER A 148 -17.69 9.65 1.84
N ALA A 149 -18.58 9.36 0.89
CA ALA A 149 -18.56 9.98 -0.43
C ALA A 149 -18.68 11.51 -0.32
N GLU A 150 -19.55 12.01 0.55
CA GLU A 150 -19.71 13.45 0.81
C GLU A 150 -18.39 14.09 1.28
N LEU A 151 -17.66 13.43 2.21
CA LEU A 151 -16.38 13.94 2.69
C LEU A 151 -15.35 13.99 1.56
N MET A 152 -15.29 12.95 0.72
CA MET A 152 -14.37 12.91 -0.43
C MET A 152 -14.70 13.98 -1.46
N LEU A 153 -15.97 14.22 -1.74
CA LEU A 153 -16.39 15.29 -2.67
C LEU A 153 -16.07 16.68 -2.11
N LYS A 154 -16.26 16.92 -0.81
CA LYS A 154 -15.81 18.17 -0.17
C LYS A 154 -14.29 18.34 -0.29
N LEU A 155 -13.52 17.26 -0.17
CA LEU A 155 -12.07 17.31 -0.32
C LEU A 155 -11.65 17.58 -1.77
N ILE A 156 -12.35 17.01 -2.76
CA ILE A 156 -12.16 17.30 -4.19
C ILE A 156 -12.37 18.79 -4.46
N ALA A 157 -13.43 19.38 -3.92
CA ALA A 157 -13.72 20.80 -4.11
C ALA A 157 -12.69 21.72 -3.41
N ARG A 158 -12.02 21.25 -2.37
CA ARG A 158 -11.12 22.05 -1.52
C ARG A 158 -9.66 21.97 -1.94
N LEU A 159 -9.23 20.86 -2.57
CA LEU A 159 -7.82 20.59 -2.89
C LEU A 159 -7.62 20.22 -4.35
N ASP A 160 -6.87 21.02 -5.09
CA ASP A 160 -6.57 20.75 -6.50
C ASP A 160 -5.69 19.51 -6.69
N ASN A 161 -4.86 19.16 -5.71
CA ASN A 161 -3.95 18.03 -5.75
C ASN A 161 -4.53 16.73 -5.19
N PHE A 162 -5.78 16.72 -4.70
CA PHE A 162 -6.42 15.47 -4.26
C PHE A 162 -6.71 14.57 -5.47
N ALA A 163 -5.86 13.58 -5.68
CA ALA A 163 -5.81 12.80 -6.91
C ALA A 163 -6.67 11.53 -6.87
N GLY A 164 -6.97 10.98 -5.69
CA GLY A 164 -7.71 9.72 -5.65
C GLY A 164 -7.89 9.11 -4.26
N LEU A 165 -8.74 8.08 -4.24
CA LEU A 165 -9.00 7.25 -3.10
C LEU A 165 -8.40 5.86 -3.30
N VAL A 166 -7.64 5.38 -2.31
CA VAL A 166 -7.28 3.99 -2.12
C VAL A 166 -8.31 3.37 -1.18
N ASP A 167 -9.03 2.36 -1.60
CA ASP A 167 -10.08 1.76 -0.79
C ASP A 167 -9.80 0.31 -0.41
N SER A 168 -9.82 0.02 0.88
CA SER A 168 -9.70 -1.30 1.50
C SER A 168 -10.95 -1.70 2.28
N SER A 169 -12.02 -0.90 2.23
CA SER A 169 -13.24 -1.14 3.01
C SER A 169 -14.07 -2.31 2.49
N LEU A 170 -13.90 -2.67 1.21
CA LEU A 170 -14.73 -3.64 0.48
C LEU A 170 -16.21 -3.22 0.41
N ASP A 171 -16.51 -1.96 0.63
CA ASP A 171 -17.85 -1.38 0.51
C ASP A 171 -18.07 -0.96 -0.96
N TRP A 172 -18.54 -1.91 -1.77
CA TRP A 172 -18.71 -1.71 -3.21
C TRP A 172 -19.73 -0.62 -3.52
N GLN A 173 -20.81 -0.50 -2.73
CA GLN A 173 -21.80 0.55 -2.92
C GLN A 173 -21.17 1.93 -2.73
N PHE A 174 -20.43 2.11 -1.62
CA PHE A 174 -19.69 3.35 -1.38
C PHE A 174 -18.74 3.70 -2.52
N MET A 175 -17.96 2.72 -3.01
CA MET A 175 -17.01 2.96 -4.10
C MET A 175 -17.69 3.34 -5.41
N ILE A 176 -18.82 2.68 -5.75
CA ILE A 176 -19.60 2.99 -6.97
C ILE A 176 -20.16 4.40 -6.89
N ASP A 177 -20.81 4.75 -5.79
CA ASP A 177 -21.42 6.07 -5.59
C ASP A 177 -20.35 7.16 -5.63
N LEU A 178 -19.24 6.96 -4.93
CA LEU A 178 -18.13 7.92 -4.93
C LEU A 178 -17.55 8.12 -6.33
N ILE A 179 -17.18 7.04 -7.04
CA ILE A 179 -16.43 7.20 -8.30
C ILE A 179 -17.27 7.83 -9.40
N MET A 180 -18.57 7.59 -9.40
CA MET A 180 -19.51 8.20 -10.32
C MET A 180 -19.50 9.74 -10.18
N GLU A 181 -19.66 10.24 -8.95
CA GLU A 181 -19.71 11.67 -8.67
C GLU A 181 -18.31 12.31 -8.71
N ALA A 182 -17.30 11.63 -8.17
CA ALA A 182 -15.94 12.15 -8.15
C ALA A 182 -15.35 12.39 -9.54
N ARG A 183 -15.60 11.48 -10.50
CA ARG A 183 -15.15 11.66 -11.89
C ARG A 183 -15.91 12.75 -12.63
N HIS A 184 -17.15 13.00 -12.25
CA HIS A 184 -17.91 14.13 -12.78
C HIS A 184 -17.33 15.46 -12.28
N ALA A 185 -17.00 15.53 -10.99
CA ALA A 185 -16.41 16.73 -10.36
C ALA A 185 -14.95 16.95 -10.78
N ARG A 186 -14.19 15.86 -10.96
CA ARG A 186 -12.76 15.86 -11.33
C ARG A 186 -12.45 14.73 -12.31
N PRO A 187 -12.45 14.98 -13.61
CA PRO A 187 -12.02 14.01 -14.61
C PRO A 187 -10.60 13.50 -14.29
N GLY A 188 -10.41 12.18 -14.26
CA GLY A 188 -9.13 11.57 -13.89
C GLY A 188 -8.96 11.27 -12.40
N PHE A 189 -9.98 11.50 -11.55
CA PHE A 189 -9.97 11.04 -10.17
C PHE A 189 -9.78 9.52 -10.10
N LEU A 190 -8.83 9.08 -9.27
CA LEU A 190 -8.41 7.68 -9.18
C LEU A 190 -9.21 6.93 -8.12
N LEU A 191 -9.76 5.78 -8.51
CA LEU A 191 -10.10 4.71 -7.58
C LEU A 191 -9.00 3.66 -7.65
N ILE A 192 -8.41 3.34 -6.50
CA ILE A 192 -7.29 2.40 -6.35
C ILE A 192 -7.75 1.30 -5.40
N SER A 193 -7.64 0.04 -5.82
CA SER A 193 -7.87 -1.08 -4.90
C SER A 193 -6.81 -1.08 -3.81
N GLY A 194 -7.21 -0.98 -2.56
CA GLY A 194 -6.30 -0.97 -1.41
C GLY A 194 -5.80 -2.35 -1.01
N THR A 195 -6.32 -3.37 -1.68
CA THR A 195 -5.95 -4.78 -1.49
C THR A 195 -5.87 -5.48 -2.85
N GLU A 196 -5.41 -6.74 -2.89
CA GLU A 196 -5.30 -7.52 -4.13
C GLU A 196 -6.63 -8.07 -4.65
N LEU A 197 -7.74 -7.35 -4.47
CA LEU A 197 -9.07 -7.71 -5.01
C LEU A 197 -9.37 -6.96 -6.31
N MET A 198 -8.42 -7.00 -7.24
CA MET A 198 -8.42 -6.16 -8.43
C MET A 198 -9.54 -6.50 -9.41
N VAL A 199 -9.96 -7.76 -9.54
CA VAL A 199 -11.03 -8.15 -10.48
C VAL A 199 -12.33 -7.41 -10.16
N SER A 200 -12.75 -7.42 -8.89
CA SER A 200 -13.95 -6.70 -8.45
C SER A 200 -13.77 -5.19 -8.54
N ALA A 201 -12.61 -4.68 -8.13
CA ALA A 201 -12.33 -3.25 -8.15
C ALA A 201 -12.26 -2.69 -9.59
N ALA A 202 -11.68 -3.43 -10.54
CA ALA A 202 -11.62 -3.04 -11.95
C ALA A 202 -13.03 -2.98 -12.57
N ALA A 203 -13.92 -3.91 -12.21
CA ALA A 203 -15.30 -3.92 -12.71
C ALA A 203 -16.07 -2.64 -12.35
N ILE A 204 -15.72 -1.95 -11.27
CA ILE A 204 -16.29 -0.66 -10.87
C ILE A 204 -15.39 0.53 -11.21
N GLY A 205 -14.32 0.31 -11.97
CA GLY A 205 -13.48 1.37 -12.53
C GLY A 205 -12.19 1.68 -11.79
N ALA A 206 -11.71 0.83 -10.88
CA ALA A 206 -10.37 0.99 -10.34
C ALA A 206 -9.31 0.82 -11.44
N THR A 207 -8.30 1.68 -11.43
CA THR A 207 -7.23 1.70 -12.43
C THR A 207 -5.86 1.37 -11.88
N ALA A 208 -5.75 1.20 -10.57
CA ALA A 208 -4.53 0.89 -9.86
C ALA A 208 -4.84 -0.01 -8.65
N MET A 209 -3.80 -0.62 -8.08
CA MET A 209 -3.92 -1.54 -6.96
C MET A 209 -2.69 -1.45 -6.05
N LEU A 210 -2.92 -1.44 -4.73
CA LEU A 210 -1.87 -1.72 -3.74
C LEU A 210 -1.66 -3.22 -3.59
N ALA A 211 -0.41 -3.66 -3.59
CA ALA A 211 -0.05 -5.07 -3.62
C ALA A 211 1.00 -5.43 -2.54
N PRO A 212 0.60 -5.60 -1.27
CA PRO A 212 1.50 -6.07 -0.21
C PRO A 212 2.08 -7.46 -0.47
N LEU A 213 1.36 -8.33 -1.20
CA LEU A 213 1.83 -9.68 -1.52
C LEU A 213 2.87 -9.72 -2.67
N ALA A 214 3.19 -8.59 -3.29
CA ALA A 214 4.12 -8.53 -4.42
C ALA A 214 5.56 -8.96 -4.07
N GLY A 215 5.92 -8.93 -2.80
CA GLY A 215 7.17 -9.53 -2.34
C GLY A 215 7.19 -11.06 -2.40
N ILE A 216 6.05 -11.73 -2.54
CA ILE A 216 5.91 -13.19 -2.55
C ILE A 216 5.56 -13.70 -3.93
N ALA A 217 4.56 -13.10 -4.58
CA ALA A 217 3.99 -13.54 -5.85
C ALA A 217 3.88 -12.40 -6.88
N PRO A 218 4.99 -11.75 -7.27
CA PRO A 218 4.94 -10.58 -8.15
C PRO A 218 4.40 -10.91 -9.55
N ASN A 219 4.76 -12.06 -10.14
CA ASN A 219 4.33 -12.43 -11.47
C ASN A 219 2.83 -12.73 -11.54
N LEU A 220 2.30 -13.41 -10.52
CA LEU A 220 0.88 -13.72 -10.40
C LEU A 220 0.06 -12.43 -10.29
N LEU A 221 0.52 -11.49 -9.45
CA LEU A 221 -0.12 -10.17 -9.30
C LEU A 221 -0.03 -9.34 -10.57
N ARG A 222 1.11 -9.32 -11.25
CA ARG A 222 1.28 -8.63 -12.53
C ARG A 222 0.32 -9.18 -13.58
N ARG A 223 0.24 -10.51 -13.71
CA ARG A 223 -0.67 -11.17 -14.66
C ARG A 223 -2.13 -10.81 -14.38
N MET A 224 -2.58 -10.91 -13.12
CA MET A 224 -3.95 -10.53 -12.76
C MET A 224 -4.23 -9.07 -13.08
N PHE A 225 -3.33 -8.18 -12.67
CA PHE A 225 -3.47 -6.74 -12.90
C PHE A 225 -3.57 -6.40 -14.39
N ASP A 226 -2.69 -6.96 -15.22
CA ASP A 226 -2.67 -6.72 -16.66
C ASP A 226 -3.94 -7.23 -17.35
N LEU A 227 -4.45 -8.39 -16.96
CA LEU A 227 -5.73 -8.88 -17.47
C LEU A 227 -6.89 -7.95 -17.10
N CYS A 228 -6.93 -7.46 -15.84
CA CYS A 228 -7.93 -6.47 -15.43
C CYS A 228 -7.81 -5.17 -16.22
N ARG A 229 -6.59 -4.70 -16.51
CA ARG A 229 -6.36 -3.50 -17.32
C ARG A 229 -6.73 -3.66 -18.79
N GLN A 230 -6.86 -4.89 -19.29
CA GLN A 230 -7.31 -5.24 -20.63
C GLN A 230 -8.81 -5.58 -20.68
N ASP A 231 -9.57 -5.32 -19.61
CA ASP A 231 -10.99 -5.69 -19.44
C ASP A 231 -11.26 -7.21 -19.53
N LYS A 232 -10.22 -8.04 -19.35
CA LYS A 232 -10.29 -9.51 -19.35
C LYS A 232 -10.60 -10.05 -17.95
N LEU A 233 -11.68 -9.57 -17.33
CA LEU A 233 -12.00 -9.87 -15.93
C LEU A 233 -12.32 -11.36 -15.73
N PHE A 234 -12.87 -12.03 -16.74
CA PHE A 234 -13.16 -13.46 -16.66
C PHE A 234 -11.87 -14.29 -16.61
N GLU A 235 -10.88 -13.96 -17.45
CA GLU A 235 -9.58 -14.62 -17.47
C GLU A 235 -8.74 -14.31 -16.21
N ALA A 236 -8.93 -13.12 -15.62
CA ALA A 236 -8.25 -12.72 -14.40
C ALA A 236 -8.74 -13.49 -13.16
N ARG A 237 -9.94 -14.11 -13.21
CA ARG A 237 -10.58 -14.79 -12.06
C ARG A 237 -9.70 -15.86 -11.44
N ALA A 238 -9.11 -16.74 -12.23
CA ALA A 238 -8.26 -17.81 -11.72
C ALA A 238 -7.05 -17.27 -10.93
N ALA A 239 -6.39 -16.23 -11.45
CA ALA A 239 -5.30 -15.57 -10.73
C ALA A 239 -5.79 -14.90 -9.44
N GLN A 240 -7.00 -14.32 -9.46
CA GLN A 240 -7.63 -13.74 -8.26
C GLN A 240 -7.90 -14.78 -7.18
N GLU A 241 -8.34 -15.99 -7.54
CA GLU A 241 -8.59 -17.10 -6.62
C GLU A 241 -7.28 -17.59 -5.97
N ASP A 242 -6.21 -17.72 -6.75
CA ASP A 242 -4.87 -18.06 -6.26
C ASP A 242 -4.35 -17.01 -5.26
N ILE A 243 -4.51 -15.73 -5.58
CA ILE A 243 -4.14 -14.61 -4.71
C ILE A 243 -4.99 -14.60 -3.44
N ALA A 244 -6.29 -14.86 -3.54
CA ALA A 244 -7.17 -14.95 -2.37
C ALA A 244 -6.75 -16.09 -1.44
N SER A 245 -6.33 -17.23 -1.98
CA SER A 245 -5.79 -18.35 -1.22
C SER A 245 -4.51 -17.97 -0.48
N LEU A 246 -3.58 -17.28 -1.15
CA LEU A 246 -2.37 -16.76 -0.52
C LEU A 246 -2.67 -15.73 0.58
N ARG A 247 -3.60 -14.81 0.35
CA ARG A 247 -4.07 -13.85 1.37
C ARG A 247 -4.63 -14.57 2.59
N GLN A 248 -5.48 -15.56 2.38
CA GLN A 248 -6.10 -16.32 3.46
C GLN A 248 -5.03 -17.04 4.31
N LEU A 249 -4.01 -17.61 3.68
CA LEU A 249 -2.90 -18.26 4.37
C LEU A 249 -2.12 -17.27 5.28
N LEU A 250 -1.93 -16.04 4.84
CA LEU A 250 -1.14 -15.03 5.57
C LEU A 250 -1.95 -14.21 6.58
N LYS A 251 -3.29 -14.21 6.47
CA LYS A 251 -4.17 -13.31 7.23
C LYS A 251 -3.99 -13.42 8.76
N ALA A 252 -3.85 -14.62 9.28
CA ALA A 252 -3.84 -14.86 10.73
C ALA A 252 -2.66 -14.19 11.44
N GLY A 253 -1.49 -14.09 10.80
CA GLY A 253 -0.28 -13.48 11.39
C GLY A 253 0.05 -12.11 10.82
N GLY A 254 -0.73 -11.58 9.87
CA GLY A 254 -0.52 -10.24 9.30
C GLY A 254 0.91 -10.01 8.82
N VAL A 255 1.54 -8.92 9.27
CA VAL A 255 2.93 -8.57 8.89
C VAL A 255 3.94 -9.64 9.31
N ALA A 256 3.72 -10.35 10.42
CA ALA A 256 4.61 -11.44 10.84
C ALA A 256 4.60 -12.60 9.84
N SER A 257 3.40 -13.00 9.37
CA SER A 257 3.26 -14.01 8.32
C SER A 257 3.86 -13.53 6.99
N LEU A 258 3.68 -12.25 6.64
CA LEU A 258 4.27 -11.67 5.43
C LEU A 258 5.80 -11.74 5.45
N LYS A 259 6.46 -11.36 6.55
CA LYS A 259 7.91 -11.46 6.71
C LYS A 259 8.40 -12.90 6.71
N ALA A 260 7.69 -13.81 7.39
CA ALA A 260 8.03 -15.25 7.39
C ALA A 260 7.90 -15.83 5.96
N ALA A 261 6.87 -15.46 5.20
CA ALA A 261 6.71 -15.88 3.81
C ALA A 261 7.82 -15.33 2.90
N LEU A 262 8.23 -14.07 3.09
CA LEU A 262 9.38 -13.52 2.39
C LEU A 262 10.66 -14.30 2.68
N ALA A 263 10.91 -14.65 3.95
CA ALA A 263 12.05 -15.47 4.35
C ALA A 263 12.00 -16.88 3.73
N ALA A 264 10.82 -17.53 3.71
CA ALA A 264 10.60 -18.81 3.04
C ALA A 264 10.87 -18.75 1.52
N ARG A 265 10.69 -17.57 0.91
CA ARG A 265 11.02 -17.32 -0.50
C ARG A 265 12.47 -16.85 -0.70
N GLY A 266 13.34 -16.89 0.34
CA GLY A 266 14.75 -16.51 0.27
C GLY A 266 15.01 -15.00 0.39
N ARG A 267 14.05 -14.22 0.86
CA ARG A 267 14.14 -12.77 1.09
C ARG A 267 13.94 -12.46 2.57
N ASP A 268 14.93 -12.80 3.39
CA ASP A 268 14.86 -12.56 4.84
C ASP A 268 14.89 -11.07 5.15
N CYS A 269 13.78 -10.54 5.66
CA CYS A 269 13.61 -9.15 6.08
C CYS A 269 13.68 -8.97 7.62
N GLY A 270 14.18 -9.96 8.35
CA GLY A 270 14.22 -9.94 9.80
C GLY A 270 12.83 -10.13 10.43
N ILE A 271 12.78 -9.98 11.74
CA ILE A 271 11.55 -10.15 12.52
C ILE A 271 10.81 -8.80 12.67
N PRO A 272 9.48 -8.81 12.89
CA PRO A 272 8.74 -7.58 13.15
C PRO A 272 9.14 -6.93 14.48
N ARG A 273 8.85 -5.65 14.63
CA ARG A 273 9.02 -4.90 15.88
C ARG A 273 7.84 -5.13 16.84
N PRO A 274 8.07 -5.15 18.16
CA PRO A 274 6.98 -5.14 19.13
C PRO A 274 6.03 -3.95 18.91
N PRO A 275 4.72 -4.11 19.17
CA PRO A 275 4.10 -5.28 19.85
C PRO A 275 3.89 -6.50 18.96
N LEU A 276 4.20 -6.41 17.66
CA LEU A 276 4.14 -7.56 16.77
C LEU A 276 5.18 -8.61 17.16
N GLN A 277 4.77 -9.87 17.08
CA GLN A 277 5.63 -11.01 17.38
C GLN A 277 5.91 -11.80 16.12
N ALA A 278 7.14 -12.31 15.99
CA ALA A 278 7.46 -13.26 14.93
C ALA A 278 6.65 -14.55 15.11
N LEU A 279 6.39 -15.25 14.02
CA LEU A 279 5.88 -16.62 14.12
C LEU A 279 6.88 -17.49 14.87
N ASP A 280 6.37 -18.40 15.69
CA ASP A 280 7.23 -19.43 16.27
C ASP A 280 7.75 -20.39 15.19
N THR A 281 8.74 -21.20 15.56
CA THR A 281 9.42 -22.12 14.63
C THR A 281 8.44 -23.11 13.97
N ALA A 282 7.45 -23.60 14.72
CA ALA A 282 6.47 -24.57 14.20
C ALA A 282 5.51 -23.92 13.21
N ALA A 283 5.00 -22.73 13.54
CA ALA A 283 4.13 -21.94 12.68
C ALA A 283 4.85 -21.48 11.39
N ALA A 284 6.10 -21.02 11.50
CA ALA A 284 6.91 -20.64 10.35
C ALA A 284 7.20 -21.84 9.43
N ALA A 285 7.50 -23.01 9.99
CA ALA A 285 7.69 -24.23 9.21
C ALA A 285 6.39 -24.73 8.55
N ALA A 286 5.25 -24.60 9.22
CA ALA A 286 3.94 -24.90 8.65
C ALA A 286 3.64 -23.97 7.47
N LEU A 287 3.81 -22.66 7.66
CA LEU A 287 3.62 -21.66 6.58
C LEU A 287 4.51 -21.97 5.38
N THR A 288 5.78 -22.33 5.59
CA THR A 288 6.68 -22.68 4.49
C THR A 288 6.16 -23.87 3.68
N ARG A 289 5.69 -24.94 4.37
CA ARG A 289 5.10 -26.11 3.68
C ARG A 289 3.86 -25.75 2.86
N GLU A 290 2.97 -24.94 3.41
CA GLU A 290 1.78 -24.48 2.69
C GLU A 290 2.12 -23.65 1.45
N LEU A 291 3.08 -22.72 1.57
CA LEU A 291 3.57 -21.92 0.44
C LEU A 291 4.21 -22.79 -0.64
N ASP A 292 4.99 -23.81 -0.27
CA ASP A 292 5.62 -24.72 -1.23
C ASP A 292 4.60 -25.67 -1.89
N ALA A 293 3.49 -25.95 -1.22
CA ALA A 293 2.38 -26.75 -1.78
C ALA A 293 1.51 -25.95 -2.77
N MET A 294 1.52 -24.63 -2.72
CA MET A 294 0.73 -23.78 -3.62
C MET A 294 1.27 -23.84 -5.06
N ALA A 295 0.52 -24.49 -5.96
CA ALA A 295 0.91 -24.60 -7.37
C ALA A 295 1.11 -23.24 -8.04
N ALA A 296 0.33 -22.23 -7.68
CA ALA A 296 0.42 -20.88 -8.20
C ALA A 296 1.74 -20.16 -7.87
N LEU A 297 2.47 -20.62 -6.85
CA LEU A 297 3.76 -20.05 -6.45
C LEU A 297 4.99 -20.78 -7.03
N ARG A 298 4.78 -21.83 -7.83
CA ARG A 298 5.88 -22.68 -8.35
C ARG A 298 6.89 -21.88 -9.17
N ASP A 299 6.37 -21.01 -10.05
CA ASP A 299 7.17 -20.23 -10.99
C ASP A 299 7.47 -18.81 -10.49
N GLU A 300 7.11 -18.51 -9.24
CA GLU A 300 7.41 -17.22 -8.63
C GLU A 300 8.89 -17.14 -8.19
N PRO A 301 9.52 -15.96 -8.30
CA PRO A 301 10.95 -15.81 -8.02
C PRO A 301 11.31 -16.18 -6.57
N ARG A 302 12.48 -16.81 -6.41
CA ARG A 302 13.11 -17.09 -5.13
C ARG A 302 14.42 -16.31 -5.00
N GLY A 303 14.79 -15.94 -3.78
CA GLY A 303 15.96 -15.10 -3.52
C GLY A 303 15.70 -13.62 -3.85
N TRP A 304 16.78 -12.85 -3.85
CA TRP A 304 16.77 -11.40 -4.15
C TRP A 304 16.84 -11.15 -5.64
#